data_4a84073c8c13dfe8e4b9c16b3f61059a
#
_entry.id   4a84073c8c13dfe8e4b9c16b3f61059a
#
_cell.length_a   1.000
_cell.length_b   1.000
_cell.length_c   1.000
_cell.angle_alpha   90.00
_cell.angle_beta   90.00
_cell.angle_gamma   90.00
#
_symmetry.space_group_name_H-M   'P 1'
#
loop_
_entity.id
_entity.type
_entity.pdbx_description
1 polymer ?
#
loop_
_entity_poly.entity_id
_entity_poly.type
_entity_poly.pdbx_seq_one_letter_code
_entity_poly.pdbx_strand_id
1 'polypeptide(L)'
;TCVILSDGIDLSVGSTLALSAVICAKLIMQGVPAILAMIIALISGTLLGVVSGLLVTKGRLQPFIATLITMTAYRGFALILTDGKPISNIAKSIGDRPNQFAFKLVGKGNFCNIPIPAILLIFALIVFYFVLNKTTFGRKVYATGSNAKCAKLVGVNITKTKVIVYAISGFMSALTGLILISRLDSAQPTLGDGYELDAIAAVALGGTSMSGGR
;
A
#
# COMPACT_ATOMS: atom_id res chain seq x y z
N THR A 1 5.82 -8.80 0.70
CA THR A 1 6.67 -9.72 1.50
C THR A 1 6.17 -9.87 2.94
N CYS A 2 6.00 -8.78 3.74
CA CYS A 2 5.59 -8.90 5.16
C CYS A 2 4.28 -9.66 5.36
N VAL A 3 3.30 -9.47 4.49
CA VAL A 3 2.00 -10.18 4.55
C VAL A 3 2.21 -11.68 4.34
N ILE A 4 2.97 -12.07 3.31
CA ILE A 4 3.27 -13.48 3.00
C ILE A 4 4.06 -14.12 4.15
N LEU A 5 5.08 -13.43 4.70
CA LEU A 5 5.83 -13.91 5.86
C LEU A 5 4.94 -14.15 7.09
N SER A 6 3.82 -13.45 7.25
CA SER A 6 2.86 -13.63 8.35
C SER A 6 1.76 -14.67 8.05
N ASP A 7 1.96 -15.52 7.05
CA ASP A 7 0.94 -16.50 6.58
C ASP A 7 -0.35 -15.79 6.16
N GLY A 8 -0.21 -14.88 5.17
CA GLY A 8 -1.31 -14.13 4.58
C GLY A 8 -1.05 -13.81 3.12
N ILE A 9 -2.12 -13.52 2.37
CA ILE A 9 -2.07 -13.00 1.01
C ILE A 9 -2.89 -11.72 0.99
N ASP A 10 -2.39 -10.67 0.33
CA ASP A 10 -3.09 -9.40 0.18
C ASP A 10 -3.34 -9.09 -1.29
N LEU A 11 -4.55 -9.38 -1.74
CA LEU A 11 -5.01 -9.07 -3.09
C LEU A 11 -5.54 -7.63 -3.22
N SER A 12 -5.70 -6.93 -2.10
CA SER A 12 -6.25 -5.57 -2.13
C SER A 12 -5.21 -4.48 -2.49
N VAL A 13 -3.94 -4.85 -2.69
CA VAL A 13 -2.83 -3.93 -2.95
C VAL A 13 -3.13 -2.98 -4.12
N GLY A 14 -3.53 -3.52 -5.28
CA GLY A 14 -3.83 -2.73 -6.48
C GLY A 14 -5.06 -1.83 -6.32
N SER A 15 -6.11 -2.32 -5.68
CA SER A 15 -7.33 -1.53 -5.43
C SER A 15 -7.13 -0.45 -4.37
N THR A 16 -6.35 -0.72 -3.31
CA THR A 16 -5.94 0.26 -2.30
C THR A 16 -5.10 1.37 -2.93
N LEU A 17 -4.18 1.01 -3.81
CA LEU A 17 -3.38 1.93 -4.61
C LEU A 17 -4.28 2.85 -5.45
N ALA A 18 -5.23 2.28 -6.20
CA ALA A 18 -6.14 3.04 -7.05
C ALA A 18 -7.03 3.98 -6.23
N LEU A 19 -7.65 3.48 -5.16
CA LEU A 19 -8.56 4.27 -4.33
C LEU A 19 -7.83 5.43 -3.63
N SER A 20 -6.65 5.20 -3.05
CA SER A 20 -5.87 6.26 -2.42
C SER A 20 -5.38 7.30 -3.44
N ALA A 21 -4.99 6.87 -4.65
CA ALA A 21 -4.63 7.73 -5.75
C ALA A 21 -5.81 8.62 -6.21
N VAL A 22 -7.00 8.03 -6.36
CA VAL A 22 -8.24 8.74 -6.70
C VAL A 22 -8.62 9.75 -5.63
N ILE A 23 -8.52 9.38 -4.34
CA ILE A 23 -8.77 10.29 -3.21
C ILE A 23 -7.84 11.51 -3.30
N CYS A 24 -6.54 11.29 -3.50
CA CYS A 24 -5.57 12.36 -3.66
C CYS A 24 -5.93 13.30 -4.83
N ALA A 25 -6.17 12.72 -6.00
CA ALA A 25 -6.52 13.48 -7.20
C ALA A 25 -7.80 14.31 -7.02
N LYS A 26 -8.83 13.72 -6.43
CA LYS A 26 -10.11 14.41 -6.19
C LYS A 26 -9.96 15.57 -5.21
N LEU A 27 -9.20 15.40 -4.13
CA LEU A 27 -8.91 16.48 -3.18
C LEU A 27 -8.15 17.63 -3.85
N ILE A 28 -7.17 17.33 -4.69
CA ILE A 28 -6.43 18.35 -5.46
C ILE A 28 -7.38 19.10 -6.40
N MET A 29 -8.27 18.39 -7.11
CA MET A 29 -9.26 19.01 -7.99
C MET A 29 -10.26 19.90 -7.24
N GLN A 30 -10.49 19.65 -5.96
CA GLN A 30 -11.31 20.48 -5.06
C GLN A 30 -10.54 21.67 -4.46
N GLY A 31 -9.28 21.87 -4.85
CA GLY A 31 -8.47 22.99 -4.37
C GLY A 31 -7.71 22.73 -3.07
N VAL A 32 -7.69 21.49 -2.56
CA VAL A 32 -6.88 21.14 -1.37
C VAL A 32 -5.39 21.20 -1.73
N PRO A 33 -4.53 21.79 -0.89
CA PRO A 33 -3.08 21.81 -1.12
C PRO A 33 -2.53 20.40 -1.37
N ALA A 34 -1.70 20.23 -2.41
CA ALA A 34 -1.25 18.91 -2.84
C ALA A 34 -0.54 18.11 -1.74
N ILE A 35 0.25 18.77 -0.90
CA ILE A 35 0.92 18.11 0.24
C ILE A 35 -0.11 17.52 1.20
N LEU A 36 -1.16 18.29 1.54
CA LEU A 36 -2.22 17.81 2.42
C LEU A 36 -3.01 16.67 1.79
N ALA A 37 -3.34 16.77 0.50
CA ALA A 37 -4.00 15.70 -0.26
C ALA A 37 -3.17 14.41 -0.29
N MET A 38 -1.86 14.50 -0.47
CA MET A 38 -0.95 13.36 -0.41
C MET A 38 -0.92 12.71 0.98
N ILE A 39 -0.86 13.51 2.05
CA ILE A 39 -0.90 12.99 3.44
C ILE A 39 -2.22 12.26 3.69
N ILE A 40 -3.35 12.85 3.31
CA ILE A 40 -4.68 12.23 3.46
C ILE A 40 -4.74 10.91 2.68
N ALA A 41 -4.19 10.85 1.48
CA ALA A 41 -4.13 9.63 0.68
C ALA A 41 -3.30 8.52 1.35
N LEU A 42 -2.16 8.85 1.96
CA LEU A 42 -1.34 7.89 2.71
C LEU A 42 -2.09 7.36 3.95
N ILE A 43 -2.75 8.24 4.68
CA ILE A 43 -3.57 7.86 5.83
C ILE A 43 -4.73 6.97 5.38
N SER A 44 -5.44 7.33 4.31
CA SER A 44 -6.55 6.53 3.79
C SER A 44 -6.09 5.13 3.38
N GLY A 45 -4.99 5.00 2.64
CA GLY A 45 -4.44 3.69 2.27
C GLY A 45 -4.02 2.86 3.48
N THR A 46 -3.44 3.49 4.51
CA THR A 46 -3.11 2.82 5.77
C THR A 46 -4.38 2.30 6.47
N LEU A 47 -5.43 3.13 6.54
CA LEU A 47 -6.72 2.74 7.14
C LEU A 47 -7.39 1.60 6.36
N LEU A 48 -7.36 1.64 5.03
CA LEU A 48 -7.85 0.55 4.19
C LEU A 48 -7.10 -0.75 4.48
N GLY A 49 -5.78 -0.70 4.64
CA GLY A 49 -4.98 -1.84 5.09
C GLY A 49 -5.38 -2.34 6.48
N VAL A 50 -5.63 -1.43 7.44
CA VAL A 50 -6.14 -1.81 8.78
C VAL A 50 -7.47 -2.53 8.68
N VAL A 51 -8.40 -2.06 7.83
CA VAL A 51 -9.70 -2.71 7.61
C VAL A 51 -9.50 -4.13 7.08
N SER A 52 -8.65 -4.34 6.06
CA SER A 52 -8.31 -5.67 5.55
C SER A 52 -7.73 -6.56 6.64
N GLY A 53 -6.80 -6.05 7.45
CA GLY A 53 -6.21 -6.76 8.58
C GLY A 53 -7.22 -7.12 9.68
N LEU A 54 -8.20 -6.27 9.94
CA LEU A 54 -9.27 -6.55 10.91
C LEU A 54 -10.23 -7.62 10.41
N LEU A 55 -10.58 -7.63 9.13
CA LEU A 55 -11.39 -8.68 8.53
C LEU A 55 -10.71 -10.05 8.63
N VAL A 56 -9.41 -10.12 8.37
CA VAL A 56 -8.62 -11.35 8.52
C VAL A 56 -8.57 -11.81 9.98
N THR A 57 -8.35 -10.89 10.92
CA THR A 57 -8.05 -11.27 12.30
C THR A 57 -9.28 -11.37 13.19
N LYS A 58 -10.13 -10.33 13.24
CA LYS A 58 -11.36 -10.29 14.02
C LYS A 58 -12.53 -10.95 13.28
N GLY A 59 -12.61 -10.74 11.96
CA GLY A 59 -13.61 -11.40 11.12
C GLY A 59 -13.37 -12.90 10.96
N ARG A 60 -12.17 -13.39 11.35
CA ARG A 60 -11.76 -14.81 11.21
C ARG A 60 -11.91 -15.34 9.78
N LEU A 61 -11.82 -14.45 8.82
CA LEU A 61 -11.88 -14.82 7.40
C LEU A 61 -10.49 -15.30 6.94
N GLN A 62 -10.51 -16.23 6.00
CA GLN A 62 -9.28 -16.63 5.33
C GLN A 62 -8.64 -15.40 4.65
N PRO A 63 -7.33 -15.16 4.76
CA PRO A 63 -6.67 -13.97 4.22
C PRO A 63 -7.01 -13.70 2.75
N PHE A 64 -7.00 -14.74 1.93
CA PHE A 64 -7.35 -14.67 0.51
C PHE A 64 -8.78 -14.14 0.29
N ILE A 65 -9.78 -14.71 1.01
CA ILE A 65 -11.19 -14.30 0.87
C ILE A 65 -11.40 -12.87 1.37
N ALA A 66 -10.82 -12.54 2.54
CA ALA A 66 -10.94 -11.21 3.10
C ALA A 66 -10.37 -10.12 2.17
N THR A 67 -9.20 -10.37 1.59
CA THR A 67 -8.55 -9.39 0.70
C THR A 67 -9.18 -9.33 -0.68
N LEU A 68 -9.80 -10.41 -1.16
CA LEU A 68 -10.61 -10.40 -2.38
C LEU A 68 -11.89 -9.56 -2.21
N ILE A 69 -12.56 -9.67 -1.06
CA ILE A 69 -13.72 -8.82 -0.73
C ILE A 69 -13.28 -7.34 -0.68
N THR A 70 -12.20 -7.03 0.03
CA THR A 70 -11.73 -5.63 0.11
C THR A 70 -11.22 -5.12 -1.24
N MET A 71 -10.59 -5.96 -2.06
CA MET A 71 -10.18 -5.62 -3.42
C MET A 71 -11.37 -5.14 -4.26
N THR A 72 -12.44 -5.93 -4.31
CA THR A 72 -13.64 -5.58 -5.09
C THR A 72 -14.35 -4.35 -4.51
N ALA A 73 -14.46 -4.25 -3.19
CA ALA A 73 -15.07 -3.10 -2.53
C ALA A 73 -14.28 -1.80 -2.80
N TYR A 74 -12.96 -1.80 -2.63
CA TYR A 74 -12.13 -0.60 -2.85
C TYR A 74 -12.09 -0.19 -4.32
N ARG A 75 -12.09 -1.16 -5.24
CA ARG A 75 -12.23 -0.89 -6.68
C ARG A 75 -13.58 -0.26 -7.00
N GLY A 76 -14.66 -0.78 -6.42
CA GLY A 76 -16.00 -0.21 -6.54
C GLY A 76 -16.06 1.24 -6.02
N PHE A 77 -15.48 1.53 -4.86
CA PHE A 77 -15.39 2.88 -4.34
C PHE A 77 -14.57 3.82 -5.25
N ALA A 78 -13.46 3.35 -5.83
CA ALA A 78 -12.69 4.14 -6.76
C ALA A 78 -13.50 4.50 -8.02
N LEU A 79 -14.27 3.54 -8.56
CA LEU A 79 -15.18 3.76 -9.68
C LEU A 79 -16.30 4.76 -9.36
N ILE A 80 -16.94 4.63 -8.21
CA ILE A 80 -18.00 5.56 -7.76
C ILE A 80 -17.43 6.97 -7.59
N LEU A 81 -16.26 7.11 -6.98
CA LEU A 81 -15.63 8.43 -6.78
C LEU A 81 -15.25 9.13 -8.08
N THR A 82 -14.99 8.39 -9.15
CA THR A 82 -14.55 8.95 -10.44
C THR A 82 -15.64 8.95 -11.51
N ASP A 83 -16.84 8.46 -11.19
CA ASP A 83 -17.89 8.16 -12.18
C ASP A 83 -17.37 7.31 -13.36
N GLY A 84 -16.46 6.38 -13.06
CA GLY A 84 -15.80 5.50 -14.01
C GLY A 84 -14.81 6.17 -14.96
N LYS A 85 -14.55 7.48 -14.81
CA LYS A 85 -13.69 8.25 -15.72
C LYS A 85 -12.34 8.56 -15.06
N PRO A 86 -11.24 8.62 -15.82
CA PRO A 86 -9.95 9.05 -15.28
C PRO A 86 -9.96 10.54 -14.92
N ILE A 87 -9.36 10.89 -13.79
CA ILE A 87 -9.10 12.28 -13.40
C ILE A 87 -7.74 12.68 -13.99
N SER A 88 -7.74 13.56 -14.98
CA SER A 88 -6.52 13.98 -15.71
C SER A 88 -6.14 15.43 -15.42
N ASN A 89 -4.91 15.82 -15.80
CA ASN A 89 -4.38 17.18 -15.62
C ASN A 89 -4.29 17.62 -14.15
N ILE A 90 -3.96 16.70 -13.25
CA ILE A 90 -3.90 16.94 -11.80
C ILE A 90 -2.89 18.05 -11.49
N ALA A 91 -1.71 18.03 -12.11
CA ALA A 91 -0.66 19.01 -11.87
C ALA A 91 -1.06 20.43 -12.30
N LYS A 92 -1.90 20.58 -13.32
CA LYS A 92 -2.41 21.90 -13.75
C LYS A 92 -3.42 22.48 -12.79
N SER A 93 -4.15 21.64 -12.07
CA SER A 93 -5.17 22.04 -11.08
C SER A 93 -4.55 22.54 -9.78
N ILE A 94 -3.25 22.31 -9.56
CA ILE A 94 -2.52 22.81 -8.41
C ILE A 94 -2.13 24.27 -8.69
N GLY A 95 -2.82 25.22 -8.06
CA GLY A 95 -2.62 26.66 -8.27
C GLY A 95 -1.26 27.17 -7.79
N ASP A 96 -0.72 26.63 -6.69
CA ASP A 96 0.50 27.08 -6.05
C ASP A 96 1.75 26.40 -6.60
N ARG A 97 2.73 27.17 -7.03
CA ARG A 97 4.02 26.63 -7.55
C ARG A 97 4.73 25.69 -6.56
N PRO A 98 4.85 25.97 -5.24
CA PRO A 98 5.47 25.06 -4.29
C PRO A 98 4.77 23.71 -4.19
N ASN A 99 3.43 23.71 -4.12
CA ASN A 99 2.63 22.49 -4.06
C ASN A 99 2.72 21.68 -5.36
N GLN A 100 2.70 22.36 -6.51
CA GLN A 100 2.88 21.72 -7.80
C GLN A 100 4.27 21.08 -7.91
N PHE A 101 5.31 21.78 -7.43
CA PHE A 101 6.66 21.25 -7.40
C PHE A 101 6.76 20.01 -6.51
N ALA A 102 6.20 20.04 -5.29
CA ALA A 102 6.19 18.90 -4.38
C ALA A 102 5.47 17.68 -4.98
N PHE A 103 4.32 17.89 -5.64
CA PHE A 103 3.59 16.82 -6.33
C PHE A 103 4.42 16.21 -7.46
N LYS A 104 5.00 17.03 -8.35
CA LYS A 104 5.82 16.57 -9.47
C LYS A 104 7.12 15.89 -9.00
N LEU A 105 7.68 16.35 -7.88
CA LEU A 105 8.93 15.81 -7.33
C LEU A 105 8.79 14.32 -7.00
N VAL A 106 7.67 13.90 -6.42
CA VAL A 106 7.43 12.51 -5.99
C VAL A 106 7.49 11.52 -7.16
N GLY A 107 6.95 11.86 -8.33
CA GLY A 107 6.88 10.93 -9.46
C GLY A 107 7.87 11.22 -10.60
N LYS A 108 8.19 12.51 -10.84
CA LYS A 108 9.04 12.96 -11.97
C LYS A 108 10.35 13.62 -11.52
N GLY A 109 10.55 13.77 -10.20
CA GLY A 109 11.77 14.39 -9.69
C GLY A 109 12.98 13.49 -9.93
N ASN A 110 14.13 14.15 -10.18
CA ASN A 110 15.43 13.53 -10.29
C ASN A 110 16.38 14.16 -9.26
N PHE A 111 17.15 13.33 -8.59
CA PHE A 111 18.22 13.74 -7.70
C PHE A 111 19.52 13.10 -8.22
N CYS A 112 20.51 13.92 -8.61
CA CYS A 112 21.78 13.44 -9.20
C CYS A 112 21.57 12.44 -10.37
N ASN A 113 20.66 12.74 -11.32
CA ASN A 113 20.27 11.88 -12.43
C ASN A 113 19.56 10.55 -12.04
N ILE A 114 19.26 10.33 -10.77
CA ILE A 114 18.52 9.17 -10.30
C ILE A 114 17.05 9.60 -10.08
N PRO A 115 16.07 8.89 -10.66
CA PRO A 115 14.66 9.17 -10.40
C PRO A 115 14.31 9.00 -8.92
N ILE A 116 13.57 9.94 -8.33
CA ILE A 116 13.14 9.86 -6.93
C ILE A 116 12.39 8.56 -6.61
N PRO A 117 11.52 8.00 -7.46
CA PRO A 117 10.92 6.69 -7.21
C PRO A 117 11.94 5.56 -6.98
N ALA A 118 13.08 5.58 -7.68
CA ALA A 118 14.15 4.60 -7.47
C ALA A 118 14.84 4.78 -6.11
N ILE A 119 15.05 6.02 -5.69
CA ILE A 119 15.61 6.34 -4.37
C ILE A 119 14.64 5.87 -3.27
N LEU A 120 13.33 6.14 -3.43
CA LEU A 120 12.30 5.67 -2.50
C LEU A 120 12.24 4.15 -2.42
N LEU A 121 12.41 3.44 -3.54
CA LEU A 121 12.49 1.98 -3.56
C LEU A 121 13.68 1.48 -2.73
N ILE A 122 14.89 2.00 -2.99
CA ILE A 122 16.11 1.62 -2.26
C ILE A 122 15.95 1.94 -0.77
N PHE A 123 15.44 3.11 -0.43
CA PHE A 123 15.16 3.48 0.95
C PHE A 123 14.19 2.52 1.62
N ALA A 124 13.08 2.17 0.96
CA ALA A 124 12.12 1.20 1.46
C ALA A 124 12.77 -0.17 1.69
N LEU A 125 13.59 -0.65 0.75
CA LEU A 125 14.33 -1.92 0.89
C LEU A 125 15.22 -1.92 2.12
N ILE A 126 16.00 -0.85 2.34
CA ILE A 126 16.89 -0.71 3.50
C ILE A 126 16.07 -0.71 4.79
N VAL A 127 14.99 0.09 4.86
CA VAL A 127 14.11 0.17 6.04
C VAL A 127 13.49 -1.19 6.35
N PHE A 128 12.92 -1.87 5.36
CA PHE A 128 12.29 -3.18 5.59
C PHE A 128 13.31 -4.27 5.91
N TYR A 129 14.51 -4.24 5.32
CA TYR A 129 15.60 -5.12 5.73
C TYR A 129 15.91 -4.96 7.22
N PHE A 130 16.02 -3.72 7.69
CA PHE A 130 16.31 -3.43 9.10
C PHE A 130 15.13 -3.85 10.01
N VAL A 131 13.90 -3.48 9.63
CA VAL A 131 12.68 -3.80 10.38
C VAL A 131 12.49 -5.31 10.52
N LEU A 132 12.65 -6.07 9.45
CA LEU A 132 12.45 -7.52 9.48
C LEU A 132 13.56 -8.27 10.21
N ASN A 133 14.83 -7.88 10.00
CA ASN A 133 15.97 -8.65 10.52
C ASN A 133 16.46 -8.18 11.90
N LYS A 134 16.29 -6.90 12.24
CA LYS A 134 16.89 -6.31 13.45
C LYS A 134 15.89 -5.92 14.52
N THR A 135 14.57 -5.92 14.24
CA THR A 135 13.58 -5.48 15.25
C THR A 135 12.79 -6.62 15.87
N THR A 136 12.18 -6.33 17.02
CA THR A 136 11.23 -7.25 17.70
C THR A 136 9.97 -7.47 16.86
N PHE A 137 9.59 -6.48 16.02
CA PHE A 137 8.46 -6.59 15.12
C PHE A 137 8.70 -7.67 14.06
N GLY A 138 9.87 -7.66 13.40
CA GLY A 138 10.24 -8.69 12.43
C GLY A 138 10.18 -10.11 13.04
N ARG A 139 10.76 -10.30 14.24
CA ARG A 139 10.66 -11.58 14.94
C ARG A 139 9.22 -12.04 15.20
N LYS A 140 8.31 -11.11 15.56
CA LYS A 140 6.89 -11.42 15.73
C LYS A 140 6.21 -11.80 14.42
N VAL A 141 6.57 -11.16 13.30
CA VAL A 141 6.05 -11.49 11.97
C VAL A 141 6.46 -12.91 11.57
N TYR A 142 7.76 -13.25 11.67
CA TYR A 142 8.26 -14.59 11.39
C TYR A 142 7.63 -15.66 12.30
N ALA A 143 7.56 -15.40 13.61
CA ALA A 143 6.95 -16.33 14.56
C ALA A 143 5.45 -16.57 14.25
N THR A 144 4.72 -15.50 13.89
CA THR A 144 3.30 -15.60 13.54
C THR A 144 3.09 -16.44 12.28
N GLY A 145 3.97 -16.31 11.27
CA GLY A 145 3.88 -17.07 10.04
C GLY A 145 4.32 -18.54 10.19
N SER A 146 5.35 -18.81 11.00
CA SER A 146 5.82 -20.18 11.20
C SER A 146 4.83 -21.03 11.98
N ASN A 147 4.32 -20.54 13.13
CA ASN A 147 3.30 -21.22 13.91
C ASN A 147 2.55 -20.23 14.81
N ALA A 148 1.37 -19.83 14.37
CA ALA A 148 0.53 -18.88 15.10
C ALA A 148 0.13 -19.38 16.50
N LYS A 149 -0.11 -20.68 16.68
CA LYS A 149 -0.47 -21.25 18.00
C LYS A 149 0.71 -21.15 18.98
N CYS A 150 1.89 -21.54 18.55
CA CYS A 150 3.10 -21.42 19.38
C CYS A 150 3.45 -19.95 19.67
N ALA A 151 3.36 -19.07 18.68
CA ALA A 151 3.59 -17.64 18.85
C ALA A 151 2.65 -17.03 19.92
N LYS A 152 1.38 -17.45 19.96
CA LYS A 152 0.42 -17.03 20.98
C LYS A 152 0.81 -17.49 22.38
N LEU A 153 1.33 -18.72 22.53
CA LEU A 153 1.75 -19.28 23.83
C LEU A 153 2.93 -18.49 24.43
N VAL A 154 3.83 -17.98 23.61
CA VAL A 154 4.95 -17.13 24.06
C VAL A 154 4.60 -15.64 24.12
N GLY A 155 3.30 -15.30 24.13
CA GLY A 155 2.81 -13.94 24.39
C GLY A 155 2.77 -13.02 23.18
N VAL A 156 2.94 -13.51 21.94
CA VAL A 156 2.80 -12.68 20.73
C VAL A 156 1.33 -12.40 20.45
N ASN A 157 0.98 -11.12 20.37
CA ASN A 157 -0.37 -10.72 19.95
C ASN A 157 -0.51 -10.81 18.42
N ILE A 158 -1.02 -11.96 17.95
CA ILE A 158 -1.17 -12.27 16.52
C ILE A 158 -2.05 -11.25 15.82
N THR A 159 -3.20 -10.88 16.42
CA THR A 159 -4.13 -9.91 15.86
C THR A 159 -3.44 -8.58 15.60
N LYS A 160 -2.75 -8.03 16.61
CA LYS A 160 -2.03 -6.76 16.47
C LYS A 160 -0.92 -6.86 15.43
N THR A 161 -0.17 -7.97 15.40
CA THR A 161 0.91 -8.17 14.43
C THR A 161 0.37 -8.21 13.01
N LYS A 162 -0.67 -9.01 12.73
CA LYS A 162 -1.27 -9.10 11.40
C LYS A 162 -1.88 -7.76 10.97
N VAL A 163 -2.65 -7.08 11.82
CA VAL A 163 -3.24 -5.76 11.49
C VAL A 163 -2.16 -4.73 11.11
N ILE A 164 -1.04 -4.67 11.85
CA ILE A 164 0.08 -3.77 11.52
C ILE A 164 0.70 -4.15 10.17
N VAL A 165 0.86 -5.43 9.88
CA VAL A 165 1.41 -5.90 8.58
C VAL A 165 0.52 -5.47 7.41
N TYR A 166 -0.81 -5.61 7.53
CA TYR A 166 -1.75 -5.14 6.50
C TYR A 166 -1.80 -3.60 6.42
N ALA A 167 -1.68 -2.90 7.54
CA ALA A 167 -1.58 -1.43 7.55
C ALA A 167 -0.35 -0.94 6.79
N ILE A 168 0.81 -1.59 6.99
CA ILE A 168 2.04 -1.32 6.24
C ILE A 168 1.84 -1.61 4.74
N SER A 169 1.17 -2.70 4.39
CA SER A 169 0.83 -3.03 3.00
C SER A 169 0.00 -1.91 2.36
N GLY A 170 -1.05 -1.46 3.03
CA GLY A 170 -1.90 -0.37 2.58
C GLY A 170 -1.17 0.98 2.45
N PHE A 171 -0.27 1.29 3.40
CA PHE A 171 0.59 2.49 3.31
C PHE A 171 1.50 2.45 2.08
N MET A 172 2.16 1.32 1.83
CA MET A 172 3.05 1.15 0.67
C MET A 172 2.28 1.18 -0.65
N SER A 173 1.07 0.62 -0.67
CA SER A 173 0.16 0.70 -1.83
C SER A 173 -0.22 2.15 -2.12
N ALA A 174 -0.60 2.92 -1.11
CA ALA A 174 -0.92 4.34 -1.27
C ALA A 174 0.30 5.15 -1.74
N LEU A 175 1.48 4.90 -1.19
CA LEU A 175 2.71 5.55 -1.62
C LEU A 175 3.00 5.29 -3.10
N THR A 176 2.84 4.04 -3.54
CA THR A 176 2.98 3.67 -4.95
C THR A 176 1.93 4.37 -5.81
N GLY A 177 0.69 4.46 -5.33
CA GLY A 177 -0.38 5.22 -6.00
C GLY A 177 -0.03 6.69 -6.22
N LEU A 178 0.53 7.35 -5.20
CA LEU A 178 0.98 8.74 -5.29
C LEU A 178 2.11 8.92 -6.32
N ILE A 179 3.07 8.01 -6.35
CA ILE A 179 4.15 8.03 -7.34
C ILE A 179 3.58 7.91 -8.75
N LEU A 180 2.65 6.99 -8.96
CA LEU A 180 2.06 6.74 -10.27
C LEU A 180 1.22 7.92 -10.76
N ILE A 181 0.33 8.49 -9.93
CA ILE A 181 -0.47 9.65 -10.37
C ILE A 181 0.37 10.90 -10.62
N SER A 182 1.44 11.10 -9.84
CA SER A 182 2.39 12.16 -10.09
C SER A 182 3.14 11.97 -11.42
N ARG A 183 3.46 10.71 -11.77
CA ARG A 183 4.16 10.37 -13.01
C ARG A 183 3.26 10.44 -14.22
N LEU A 184 2.03 9.93 -14.13
CA LEU A 184 1.06 9.87 -15.21
C LEU A 184 0.26 11.18 -15.40
N ASP A 185 0.25 12.04 -14.35
CA ASP A 185 -0.62 13.23 -14.27
C ASP A 185 -2.12 12.87 -14.42
N SER A 186 -2.46 11.65 -14.05
CA SER A 186 -3.80 11.09 -14.15
C SER A 186 -4.04 10.03 -13.09
N ALA A 187 -5.21 10.05 -12.45
CA ALA A 187 -5.68 9.01 -11.55
C ALA A 187 -6.81 8.22 -12.22
N GLN A 188 -6.56 6.94 -12.45
CA GLN A 188 -7.52 6.03 -13.07
C GLN A 188 -8.07 5.07 -12.01
N PRO A 189 -9.39 4.77 -11.99
CA PRO A 189 -9.96 3.83 -11.03
C PRO A 189 -9.47 2.39 -11.23
N THR A 190 -8.97 2.05 -12.43
CA THR A 190 -8.38 0.76 -12.79
C THR A 190 -6.87 0.70 -12.58
N LEU A 191 -6.25 1.77 -12.06
CA LEU A 191 -4.81 1.82 -11.82
C LEU A 191 -4.37 0.67 -10.91
N GLY A 192 -3.25 0.03 -11.26
CA GLY A 192 -2.69 -1.07 -10.47
C GLY A 192 -3.49 -2.38 -10.56
N ASP A 193 -4.34 -2.56 -11.55
CA ASP A 193 -5.00 -3.84 -11.80
C ASP A 193 -3.94 -4.89 -12.21
N GLY A 194 -3.93 -6.04 -11.51
CA GLY A 194 -2.93 -7.09 -11.70
C GLY A 194 -1.62 -6.91 -10.90
N TYR A 195 -1.35 -5.74 -10.31
CA TYR A 195 -0.12 -5.50 -9.53
C TYR A 195 -0.01 -6.37 -8.27
N GLU A 196 -1.15 -6.83 -7.74
CA GLU A 196 -1.17 -7.82 -6.67
C GLU A 196 -0.52 -9.13 -7.08
N LEU A 197 -0.78 -9.61 -8.31
CA LEU A 197 -0.19 -10.83 -8.85
C LEU A 197 1.30 -10.65 -9.12
N ASP A 198 1.71 -9.53 -9.70
CA ASP A 198 3.11 -9.19 -9.92
C ASP A 198 3.89 -9.13 -8.59
N ALA A 199 3.30 -8.52 -7.56
CA ALA A 199 3.91 -8.45 -6.23
C ALA A 199 4.08 -9.83 -5.59
N ILE A 200 3.08 -10.72 -5.73
CA ILE A 200 3.15 -12.10 -5.24
C ILE A 200 4.21 -12.88 -6.00
N ALA A 201 4.22 -12.78 -7.34
CA ALA A 201 5.21 -13.44 -8.19
C ALA A 201 6.64 -13.00 -7.85
N ALA A 202 6.86 -11.69 -7.68
CA ALA A 202 8.17 -11.16 -7.30
C ALA A 202 8.66 -11.70 -5.95
N VAL A 203 7.75 -11.84 -4.96
CA VAL A 203 8.09 -12.39 -3.64
C VAL A 203 8.39 -13.90 -3.72
N ALA A 204 7.62 -14.64 -4.52
CA ALA A 204 7.85 -16.08 -4.74
C ALA A 204 9.18 -16.34 -5.45
N LEU A 205 9.50 -15.56 -6.50
CA LEU A 205 10.79 -15.63 -7.19
C LEU A 205 11.96 -15.23 -6.27
N GLY A 206 11.72 -14.33 -5.32
CA GLY A 206 12.69 -13.95 -4.28
C GLY A 206 12.95 -15.03 -3.23
N GLY A 207 12.33 -16.21 -3.34
CA GLY A 207 12.55 -17.37 -2.46
C GLY A 207 11.79 -17.32 -1.12
N THR A 208 10.85 -16.38 -0.94
CA THR A 208 10.01 -16.35 0.26
C THR A 208 8.99 -17.48 0.19
N SER A 209 8.91 -18.30 1.26
CA SER A 209 7.90 -19.38 1.34
C SER A 209 6.49 -18.80 1.35
N MET A 210 5.63 -19.31 0.47
CA MET A 210 4.21 -18.94 0.42
C MET A 210 3.42 -19.45 1.63
N SER A 211 3.98 -20.39 2.40
CA SER A 211 3.39 -20.93 3.64
C SER A 211 3.79 -20.12 4.88
N GLY A 212 4.43 -18.97 4.70
CA GLY A 212 4.87 -18.09 5.79
C GLY A 212 6.13 -18.56 6.53
N GLY A 213 6.63 -17.73 7.43
CA GLY A 213 7.68 -18.06 8.39
C GLY A 213 9.12 -18.11 7.88
N ARG A 214 9.38 -18.08 6.59
CA ARG A 214 10.71 -18.06 5.96
C ARG A 214 10.72 -17.26 4.68
#